data_7aec9be050ad0e4eae8ae3b99be36710
#
_entry.id   7aec9be050ad0e4eae8ae3b99be36710
#
_cell.length_a   1.000
_cell.length_b   1.000
_cell.length_c   1.000
_cell.angle_alpha   90.00
_cell.angle_beta   90.00
_cell.angle_gamma   90.00
#
_symmetry.space_group_name_H-M   'P 1'
#
loop_
_entity.id
_entity.type
_entity.pdbx_description
1 polymer ?
#
loop_
_entity_poly.entity_id
_entity_poly.type
_entity_poly.pdbx_seq_one_letter_code
_entity_poly.pdbx_strand_id
1 'polypeptide(L)'
;MSDIKTATNLSNQLTNDMKNDHRQPSGLKVIFFAEMWERFSYYGMRSLLVLYLINSLSYTRDNALALYGIYTGLVYLTPIYGGAIADKYLGKRRALLIGAFLMVLGHFCMAFESLLYLALGLLIVGNGFFKPNTSSLVGDLYGPGEEGKRSAGYSIFYMGINLGAFLAPLIAGTLGEKVGWHYGFACAGVGMTIGVIQLLMGQDKLGRAGLKEHQNPVDFSDAQLLLTWVGASVAFVCAIIYGFQFFSPWLELLSKTQKVMLELSLLAGILVYLLNSKSNSHSEASSQIPESHSPISQSEWARVIAIFIVMLFVIVFWTGFEQAGGTMTLFADKNTDRELFVCDPKSKH
;
A
#
# COMPACT_ATOMS: atom_id res chain seq x y z
N MET A 1 -8.05 7.82 -60.74
CA MET A 1 -7.69 8.95 -59.84
C MET A 1 -8.35 8.82 -58.48
N SER A 2 -9.51 8.15 -58.35
CA SER A 2 -10.19 7.83 -57.06
C SER A 2 -9.38 6.84 -56.20
N ASP A 3 -8.84 5.79 -56.84
CA ASP A 3 -8.18 4.68 -56.11
C ASP A 3 -6.87 5.09 -55.46
N ILE A 4 -6.14 6.04 -56.07
CA ILE A 4 -4.88 6.58 -55.49
C ILE A 4 -5.19 7.45 -54.25
N LYS A 5 -6.27 8.23 -54.28
CA LYS A 5 -6.69 9.02 -53.10
C LYS A 5 -7.14 8.14 -51.92
N THR A 6 -7.84 7.05 -52.23
CA THR A 6 -8.29 6.08 -51.22
C THR A 6 -7.10 5.36 -50.58
N ALA A 7 -6.12 4.92 -51.37
CA ALA A 7 -4.90 4.28 -50.90
C ALA A 7 -4.03 5.24 -50.04
N THR A 8 -3.92 6.52 -50.42
CA THR A 8 -3.20 7.53 -49.66
C THR A 8 -3.90 7.86 -48.34
N ASN A 9 -5.24 7.91 -48.32
CA ASN A 9 -6.01 8.11 -47.09
C ASN A 9 -5.88 6.93 -46.13
N LEU A 10 -5.93 5.70 -46.64
CA LEU A 10 -5.73 4.50 -45.84
C LEU A 10 -4.32 4.41 -45.28
N SER A 11 -3.30 4.73 -46.08
CA SER A 11 -1.90 4.83 -45.62
C SER A 11 -1.70 5.90 -44.53
N ASN A 12 -2.32 7.06 -44.70
CA ASN A 12 -2.27 8.12 -43.71
C ASN A 12 -3.04 7.77 -42.41
N GLN A 13 -4.16 7.06 -42.52
CA GLN A 13 -4.87 6.50 -41.36
C GLN A 13 -4.01 5.46 -40.63
N LEU A 14 -3.45 4.49 -41.34
CA LEU A 14 -2.54 3.49 -40.73
C LEU A 14 -1.32 4.12 -40.08
N THR A 15 -0.74 5.15 -40.69
CA THR A 15 0.41 5.87 -40.13
C THR A 15 0.03 6.69 -38.88
N ASN A 16 -1.16 7.27 -38.85
CA ASN A 16 -1.68 7.96 -37.68
C ASN A 16 -2.09 7.01 -36.56
N ASP A 17 -2.67 5.86 -36.91
CA ASP A 17 -3.00 4.81 -35.93
C ASP A 17 -1.71 4.20 -35.32
N MET A 18 -0.67 3.97 -36.13
CA MET A 18 0.64 3.54 -35.64
C MET A 18 1.34 4.61 -34.77
N LYS A 19 1.20 5.91 -35.08
CA LYS A 19 1.72 7.01 -34.25
C LYS A 19 0.94 7.17 -32.95
N ASN A 20 -0.36 6.90 -32.93
CA ASN A 20 -1.19 6.91 -31.74
C ASN A 20 -0.97 5.67 -30.87
N ASP A 21 -0.45 4.60 -31.43
CA ASP A 21 -0.24 3.32 -30.75
C ASP A 21 0.82 3.37 -29.62
N HIS A 22 1.67 4.38 -29.59
CA HIS A 22 2.66 4.57 -28.51
C HIS A 22 2.19 5.46 -27.35
N ARG A 23 1.02 6.08 -27.42
CA ARG A 23 0.51 6.95 -26.35
C ARG A 23 -0.08 6.14 -25.21
N GLN A 24 0.37 6.45 -24.01
CA GLN A 24 -0.20 5.88 -22.78
C GLN A 24 -1.62 6.42 -22.54
N PRO A 25 -2.53 5.61 -21.95
CA PRO A 25 -3.87 6.05 -21.57
C PRO A 25 -3.82 7.27 -20.65
N SER A 26 -4.73 8.24 -20.85
CA SER A 26 -4.78 9.45 -20.03
C SER A 26 -5.03 9.17 -18.55
N GLY A 27 -5.72 8.06 -18.24
CA GLY A 27 -5.95 7.57 -16.88
C GLY A 27 -4.67 7.19 -16.12
N LEU A 28 -3.61 6.79 -16.85
CA LEU A 28 -2.33 6.46 -16.22
C LEU A 28 -1.75 7.64 -15.43
N LYS A 29 -1.87 8.87 -15.96
CA LYS A 29 -1.42 10.07 -15.23
C LYS A 29 -2.19 10.26 -13.92
N VAL A 30 -3.48 9.96 -13.92
CA VAL A 30 -4.32 10.07 -12.72
C VAL A 30 -3.83 9.10 -11.65
N ILE A 31 -3.60 7.85 -12.03
CA ILE A 31 -3.14 6.80 -11.10
C ILE A 31 -1.69 7.08 -10.65
N PHE A 32 -0.82 7.52 -11.56
CA PHE A 32 0.56 7.91 -11.25
C PHE A 32 0.61 8.94 -10.11
N PHE A 33 -0.12 10.04 -10.24
CA PHE A 33 -0.11 11.10 -9.23
C PHE A 33 -0.83 10.68 -7.94
N ALA A 34 -1.90 9.89 -8.04
CA ALA A 34 -2.59 9.36 -6.86
C ALA A 34 -1.66 8.48 -6.02
N GLU A 35 -0.92 7.58 -6.67
CA GLU A 35 0.08 6.73 -6.00
C GLU A 35 1.27 7.55 -5.49
N MET A 36 1.75 8.52 -6.28
CA MET A 36 2.85 9.40 -5.86
C MET A 36 2.53 10.13 -4.55
N TRP A 37 1.34 10.73 -4.44
CA TRP A 37 0.90 11.44 -3.24
C TRP A 37 0.66 10.48 -2.07
N GLU A 38 0.12 9.30 -2.34
CA GLU A 38 -0.02 8.27 -1.33
C GLU A 38 1.33 7.82 -0.80
N ARG A 39 2.30 7.53 -1.69
CA ARG A 39 3.66 7.18 -1.28
C ARG A 39 4.36 8.31 -0.53
N PHE A 40 4.18 9.55 -0.96
CA PHE A 40 4.65 10.72 -0.23
C PHE A 40 4.11 10.74 1.20
N SER A 41 2.81 10.57 1.38
CA SER A 41 2.19 10.59 2.70
C SER A 41 2.63 9.41 3.57
N TYR A 42 2.68 8.21 3.00
CA TYR A 42 3.10 7.00 3.70
C TYR A 42 4.54 7.07 4.19
N TYR A 43 5.49 7.38 3.29
CA TYR A 43 6.90 7.44 3.64
C TYR A 43 7.24 8.67 4.51
N GLY A 44 6.51 9.77 4.35
CA GLY A 44 6.63 10.93 5.22
C GLY A 44 6.27 10.61 6.65
N MET A 45 5.11 10.01 6.90
CA MET A 45 4.71 9.57 8.23
C MET A 45 5.66 8.50 8.77
N ARG A 46 6.00 7.50 7.95
CA ARG A 46 6.87 6.39 8.34
C ARG A 46 8.27 6.85 8.79
N SER A 47 8.85 7.85 8.14
CA SER A 47 10.17 8.39 8.50
C SER A 47 10.18 9.06 9.88
N LEU A 48 9.05 9.57 10.33
CA LEU A 48 8.90 10.28 11.58
C LEU A 48 8.41 9.41 12.73
N LEU A 49 7.67 8.32 12.46
CA LEU A 49 6.90 7.59 13.46
C LEU A 49 7.75 7.13 14.65
N VAL A 50 8.87 6.43 14.40
CA VAL A 50 9.70 5.88 15.48
C VAL A 50 10.36 7.01 16.32
N LEU A 51 10.84 8.06 15.65
CA LEU A 51 11.43 9.23 16.33
C LEU A 51 10.38 9.96 17.17
N TYR A 52 9.17 10.13 16.64
CA TYR A 52 8.04 10.73 17.34
C TYR A 52 7.65 9.95 18.59
N LEU A 53 7.54 8.61 18.48
CA LEU A 53 7.21 7.76 19.63
C LEU A 53 8.24 7.89 20.75
N ILE A 54 9.53 7.93 20.42
CA ILE A 54 10.60 8.01 21.41
C ILE A 54 10.77 9.43 21.95
N ASN A 55 10.88 10.43 21.06
CA ASN A 55 11.29 11.78 21.45
C ASN A 55 10.12 12.65 21.94
N SER A 56 8.88 12.38 21.48
CA SER A 56 7.69 13.15 21.88
C SER A 56 6.85 12.40 22.91
N LEU A 57 6.58 11.10 22.65
CA LEU A 57 5.68 10.31 23.49
C LEU A 57 6.39 9.49 24.56
N SER A 58 7.72 9.63 24.70
CA SER A 58 8.53 8.96 25.74
C SER A 58 8.43 7.43 25.73
N TYR A 59 8.17 6.81 24.57
CA TYR A 59 8.19 5.36 24.43
C TYR A 59 9.60 4.83 24.61
N THR A 60 9.74 3.66 25.24
CA THR A 60 11.00 2.93 25.20
C THR A 60 11.33 2.54 23.76
N ARG A 61 12.61 2.37 23.45
CA ARG A 61 13.05 1.96 22.11
C ARG A 61 12.36 0.68 21.66
N ASP A 62 12.26 -0.29 22.54
CA ASP A 62 11.71 -1.61 22.22
C ASP A 62 10.20 -1.53 21.92
N ASN A 63 9.44 -0.75 22.72
CA ASN A 63 8.02 -0.53 22.49
C ASN A 63 7.75 0.28 21.21
N ALA A 64 8.58 1.28 20.90
CA ALA A 64 8.46 2.04 19.65
C ALA A 64 8.72 1.17 18.42
N LEU A 65 9.76 0.34 18.45
CA LEU A 65 10.07 -0.61 17.37
C LEU A 65 9.03 -1.71 17.24
N ALA A 66 8.47 -2.18 18.36
CA ALA A 66 7.41 -3.18 18.34
C ALA A 66 6.12 -2.61 17.72
N LEU A 67 5.71 -1.40 18.12
CA LEU A 67 4.54 -0.72 17.51
C LEU A 67 4.76 -0.47 16.02
N TYR A 68 5.95 -0.01 15.63
CA TYR A 68 6.32 0.16 14.23
C TYR A 68 6.24 -1.16 13.45
N GLY A 69 6.74 -2.26 14.02
CA GLY A 69 6.67 -3.59 13.41
C GLY A 69 5.26 -4.07 13.19
N ILE A 70 4.37 -3.90 14.18
CA ILE A 70 2.94 -4.24 14.07
C ILE A 70 2.27 -3.38 13.00
N TYR A 71 2.48 -2.07 13.04
CA TYR A 71 1.95 -1.15 12.04
C TYR A 71 2.34 -1.59 10.62
N THR A 72 3.63 -1.82 10.41
CA THR A 72 4.15 -2.23 9.10
C THR A 72 3.59 -3.59 8.67
N GLY A 73 3.58 -4.57 9.58
CA GLY A 73 3.02 -5.91 9.31
C GLY A 73 1.55 -5.85 8.91
N LEU A 74 0.73 -5.08 9.62
CA LEU A 74 -0.69 -4.92 9.29
C LEU A 74 -0.91 -4.15 7.97
N VAL A 75 -0.07 -3.16 7.65
CA VAL A 75 -0.12 -2.46 6.35
C VAL A 75 0.12 -3.41 5.18
N TYR A 76 0.98 -4.43 5.34
CA TYR A 76 1.20 -5.44 4.30
C TYR A 76 0.14 -6.56 4.29
N LEU A 77 -0.53 -6.81 5.41
CA LEU A 77 -1.57 -7.84 5.52
C LEU A 77 -2.93 -7.36 4.99
N THR A 78 -3.31 -6.12 5.29
CA THR A 78 -4.64 -5.58 4.96
C THR A 78 -4.95 -5.48 3.47
N PRO A 79 -4.00 -5.32 2.53
CA PRO A 79 -4.27 -5.36 1.09
C PRO A 79 -4.91 -6.67 0.61
N ILE A 80 -4.62 -7.79 1.26
CA ILE A 80 -5.21 -9.10 0.89
C ILE A 80 -6.74 -9.03 1.05
N TYR A 81 -7.19 -8.53 2.17
CA TYR A 81 -8.61 -8.47 2.47
C TYR A 81 -9.29 -7.24 1.83
N GLY A 82 -8.61 -6.10 1.75
CA GLY A 82 -9.13 -4.90 1.10
C GLY A 82 -9.34 -5.10 -0.41
N GLY A 83 -8.44 -5.84 -1.09
CA GLY A 83 -8.63 -6.27 -2.47
C GLY A 83 -9.82 -7.22 -2.63
N ALA A 84 -9.94 -8.23 -1.77
CA ALA A 84 -11.05 -9.18 -1.82
C ALA A 84 -12.43 -8.51 -1.61
N ILE A 85 -12.52 -7.54 -0.69
CA ILE A 85 -13.74 -6.73 -0.50
C ILE A 85 -14.03 -5.86 -1.72
N ALA A 86 -13.01 -5.25 -2.29
CA ALA A 86 -13.15 -4.45 -3.50
C ALA A 86 -13.71 -5.28 -4.66
N ASP A 87 -13.13 -6.45 -4.90
CA ASP A 87 -13.54 -7.32 -6.01
C ASP A 87 -14.95 -7.86 -5.82
N LYS A 88 -15.32 -8.25 -4.59
CA LYS A 88 -16.61 -8.88 -4.31
C LYS A 88 -17.75 -7.86 -4.16
N TYR A 89 -17.52 -6.74 -3.49
CA TYR A 89 -18.60 -5.84 -3.05
C TYR A 89 -18.51 -4.43 -3.62
N LEU A 90 -17.37 -3.75 -3.53
CA LEU A 90 -17.27 -2.31 -3.73
C LEU A 90 -16.93 -1.89 -5.17
N GLY A 91 -16.16 -2.69 -5.89
CA GLY A 91 -15.45 -2.26 -7.08
C GLY A 91 -14.17 -1.47 -6.76
N LYS A 92 -13.17 -1.59 -7.62
CA LYS A 92 -11.82 -1.06 -7.37
C LYS A 92 -11.78 0.45 -7.15
N ARG A 93 -12.58 1.23 -7.91
CA ARG A 93 -12.59 2.70 -7.80
C ARG A 93 -13.14 3.19 -6.48
N ARG A 94 -14.27 2.62 -6.02
CA ARG A 94 -14.85 3.00 -4.72
C ARG A 94 -13.92 2.62 -3.59
N ALA A 95 -13.37 1.40 -3.62
CA ALA A 95 -12.41 0.94 -2.63
C ALA A 95 -11.18 1.86 -2.58
N LEU A 96 -10.65 2.25 -3.74
CA LEU A 96 -9.54 3.20 -3.85
C LEU A 96 -9.86 4.56 -3.20
N LEU A 97 -11.03 5.14 -3.50
CA LEU A 97 -11.45 6.43 -2.93
C LEU A 97 -11.65 6.36 -1.42
N ILE A 98 -12.26 5.27 -0.94
CA ILE A 98 -12.45 5.03 0.50
C ILE A 98 -11.11 4.91 1.19
N GLY A 99 -10.20 4.10 0.65
CA GLY A 99 -8.86 3.94 1.17
C GLY A 99 -8.12 5.27 1.25
N ALA A 100 -8.17 6.06 0.17
CA ALA A 100 -7.57 7.39 0.11
C ALA A 100 -8.15 8.34 1.17
N PHE A 101 -9.46 8.35 1.36
CA PHE A 101 -10.12 9.21 2.35
C PHE A 101 -9.77 8.81 3.79
N LEU A 102 -9.76 7.50 4.09
CA LEU A 102 -9.32 7.00 5.40
C LEU A 102 -7.88 7.40 5.70
N MET A 103 -7.00 7.35 4.70
CA MET A 103 -5.61 7.77 4.87
C MET A 103 -5.49 9.29 5.12
N VAL A 104 -6.28 10.13 4.46
CA VAL A 104 -6.35 11.58 4.77
C VAL A 104 -6.72 11.78 6.23
N LEU A 105 -7.80 11.15 6.69
CA LEU A 105 -8.22 11.26 8.09
C LEU A 105 -7.13 10.74 9.05
N GLY A 106 -6.52 9.59 8.74
CA GLY A 106 -5.45 9.01 9.53
C GLY A 106 -4.25 9.96 9.68
N HIS A 107 -3.78 10.57 8.60
CA HIS A 107 -2.66 11.52 8.66
C HIS A 107 -2.98 12.78 9.48
N PHE A 108 -4.20 13.32 9.37
CA PHE A 108 -4.59 14.45 10.22
C PHE A 108 -4.78 14.04 11.69
N CYS A 109 -5.30 12.85 11.96
CA CYS A 109 -5.37 12.33 13.33
C CYS A 109 -3.98 12.14 13.95
N MET A 110 -2.93 11.84 13.17
CA MET A 110 -1.54 11.77 13.66
C MET A 110 -1.04 13.09 14.26
N ALA A 111 -1.66 14.23 13.93
CA ALA A 111 -1.34 15.52 14.56
C ALA A 111 -1.78 15.61 16.02
N PHE A 112 -2.59 14.66 16.51
CA PHE A 112 -3.10 14.65 17.90
C PHE A 112 -2.62 13.38 18.61
N GLU A 113 -1.85 13.54 19.68
CA GLU A 113 -1.27 12.43 20.44
C GLU A 113 -2.33 11.43 20.95
N SER A 114 -3.47 11.93 21.43
CA SER A 114 -4.58 11.12 21.92
C SER A 114 -5.23 10.22 20.85
N LEU A 115 -5.03 10.55 19.56
CA LEU A 115 -5.60 9.82 18.44
C LEU A 115 -4.60 8.90 17.74
N LEU A 116 -3.38 8.72 18.28
CA LEU A 116 -2.32 7.93 17.65
C LEU A 116 -2.79 6.56 17.13
N TYR A 117 -3.45 5.77 17.98
CA TYR A 117 -3.87 4.41 17.62
C TYR A 117 -5.00 4.41 16.60
N LEU A 118 -5.94 5.35 16.72
CA LEU A 118 -6.98 5.53 15.72
C LEU A 118 -6.36 5.93 14.37
N ALA A 119 -5.40 6.85 14.40
CA ALA A 119 -4.67 7.28 13.21
C ALA A 119 -3.97 6.12 12.51
N LEU A 120 -3.19 5.32 13.26
CA LEU A 120 -2.54 4.13 12.72
C LEU A 120 -3.55 3.13 12.17
N GLY A 121 -4.67 2.90 12.85
CA GLY A 121 -5.76 2.04 12.39
C GLY A 121 -6.37 2.52 11.07
N LEU A 122 -6.66 3.81 10.94
CA LEU A 122 -7.15 4.43 9.72
C LEU A 122 -6.16 4.30 8.55
N LEU A 123 -4.87 4.51 8.82
CA LEU A 123 -3.81 4.37 7.81
C LEU A 123 -3.66 2.93 7.33
N ILE A 124 -3.68 1.95 8.25
CA ILE A 124 -3.58 0.52 7.93
C ILE A 124 -4.76 0.09 7.05
N VAL A 125 -5.99 0.40 7.46
CA VAL A 125 -7.20 0.03 6.72
C VAL A 125 -7.26 0.79 5.40
N GLY A 126 -6.95 2.09 5.42
CA GLY A 126 -6.90 2.93 4.22
C GLY A 126 -5.93 2.39 3.17
N ASN A 127 -4.71 2.03 3.58
CA ASN A 127 -3.73 1.40 2.68
C ASN A 127 -4.22 0.05 2.16
N GLY A 128 -4.89 -0.75 3.00
CA GLY A 128 -5.49 -2.02 2.61
C GLY A 128 -6.49 -1.89 1.47
N PHE A 129 -7.31 -0.85 1.47
CA PHE A 129 -8.23 -0.56 0.37
C PHE A 129 -7.56 0.15 -0.82
N PHE A 130 -6.57 0.97 -0.59
CA PHE A 130 -5.93 1.78 -1.64
C PHE A 130 -4.97 0.94 -2.49
N LYS A 131 -3.99 0.31 -1.87
CA LYS A 131 -2.82 -0.28 -2.53
C LYS A 131 -3.13 -1.37 -3.57
N PRO A 132 -3.94 -2.41 -3.27
CA PRO A 132 -4.22 -3.46 -4.25
C PRO A 132 -5.04 -2.91 -5.43
N ASN A 133 -5.90 -1.94 -5.16
CA ASN A 133 -6.80 -1.38 -6.16
C ASN A 133 -6.10 -0.42 -7.12
N THR A 134 -5.14 0.41 -6.67
CA THR A 134 -4.31 1.23 -7.58
C THR A 134 -3.52 0.39 -8.55
N SER A 135 -2.81 -0.62 -8.05
CA SER A 135 -1.99 -1.50 -8.90
C SER A 135 -2.83 -2.26 -9.92
N SER A 136 -3.99 -2.78 -9.50
CA SER A 136 -4.92 -3.48 -10.38
C SER A 136 -5.53 -2.54 -11.43
N LEU A 137 -5.85 -1.30 -11.03
CA LEU A 137 -6.43 -0.28 -11.92
C LEU A 137 -5.48 0.11 -13.06
N VAL A 138 -4.15 0.09 -12.83
CA VAL A 138 -3.17 0.28 -13.92
C VAL A 138 -3.39 -0.76 -15.00
N GLY A 139 -3.54 -2.04 -14.62
CA GLY A 139 -3.79 -3.12 -15.57
C GLY A 139 -5.09 -2.96 -16.37
N ASP A 140 -6.14 -2.47 -15.70
CA ASP A 140 -7.48 -2.30 -16.30
C ASP A 140 -7.54 -1.15 -17.33
N LEU A 141 -6.50 -0.30 -17.43
CA LEU A 141 -6.43 0.75 -18.46
C LEU A 141 -6.07 0.23 -19.84
N TYR A 142 -5.60 -1.01 -19.96
CA TYR A 142 -5.10 -1.59 -21.19
C TYR A 142 -5.98 -2.76 -21.65
N GLY A 143 -6.23 -2.80 -22.96
CA GLY A 143 -6.98 -3.87 -23.58
C GLY A 143 -6.12 -5.11 -23.91
N PRO A 144 -6.78 -6.18 -24.38
CA PRO A 144 -6.08 -7.35 -24.92
C PRO A 144 -5.16 -6.93 -26.08
N GLY A 145 -3.94 -7.48 -26.12
CA GLY A 145 -2.94 -7.16 -27.16
C GLY A 145 -2.07 -5.95 -26.87
N GLU A 146 -2.28 -5.25 -25.74
CA GLU A 146 -1.49 -4.08 -25.34
C GLU A 146 -0.47 -4.40 -24.25
N GLU A 147 0.01 -5.66 -24.14
CA GLU A 147 0.92 -6.12 -23.06
C GLU A 147 2.20 -5.28 -22.98
N GLY A 148 2.77 -4.86 -24.11
CA GLY A 148 3.95 -4.00 -24.15
C GLY A 148 3.68 -2.61 -23.57
N LYS A 149 2.56 -1.99 -23.95
CA LYS A 149 2.13 -0.70 -23.38
C LYS A 149 1.81 -0.81 -21.91
N ARG A 150 1.15 -1.89 -21.48
CA ARG A 150 0.84 -2.16 -20.07
C ARG A 150 2.11 -2.31 -19.25
N SER A 151 3.13 -3.01 -19.75
CA SER A 151 4.42 -3.13 -19.07
C SER A 151 5.11 -1.77 -18.90
N ALA A 152 5.13 -0.94 -19.96
CA ALA A 152 5.63 0.42 -19.89
C ALA A 152 4.81 1.30 -18.92
N GLY A 153 3.49 1.11 -18.90
CA GLY A 153 2.58 1.79 -17.96
C GLY A 153 2.89 1.47 -16.50
N TYR A 154 3.15 0.21 -16.17
CA TYR A 154 3.61 -0.16 -14.83
C TYR A 154 4.97 0.47 -14.49
N SER A 155 5.89 0.56 -15.45
CA SER A 155 7.18 1.25 -15.22
C SER A 155 6.98 2.71 -14.86
N ILE A 156 6.09 3.43 -15.57
CA ILE A 156 5.71 4.81 -15.25
C ILE A 156 5.05 4.89 -13.87
N PHE A 157 4.14 3.98 -13.55
CA PHE A 157 3.49 3.91 -12.23
C PHE A 157 4.52 3.76 -11.09
N TYR A 158 5.52 2.88 -11.26
CA TYR A 158 6.62 2.71 -10.30
C TYR A 158 7.50 3.96 -10.16
N MET A 159 7.67 4.74 -11.22
CA MET A 159 8.34 6.05 -11.11
C MET A 159 7.60 6.98 -10.16
N GLY A 160 6.26 6.97 -10.16
CA GLY A 160 5.44 7.72 -9.20
C GLY A 160 5.68 7.29 -7.75
N ILE A 161 5.75 5.97 -7.50
CA ILE A 161 6.08 5.42 -6.18
C ILE A 161 7.43 5.96 -5.70
N ASN A 162 8.46 5.86 -6.54
CA ASN A 162 9.82 6.28 -6.18
C ASN A 162 9.93 7.80 -5.98
N LEU A 163 9.24 8.59 -6.80
CA LEU A 163 9.21 10.04 -6.66
C LEU A 163 8.56 10.47 -5.34
N GLY A 164 7.42 9.87 -4.99
CA GLY A 164 6.75 10.11 -3.70
C GLY A 164 7.64 9.74 -2.51
N ALA A 165 8.26 8.56 -2.57
CA ALA A 165 9.16 8.06 -1.54
C ALA A 165 10.41 8.94 -1.35
N PHE A 166 10.96 9.48 -2.45
CA PHE A 166 12.11 10.38 -2.42
C PHE A 166 11.78 11.75 -1.81
N LEU A 167 10.65 12.35 -2.20
CA LEU A 167 10.25 13.67 -1.72
C LEU A 167 9.79 13.66 -0.26
N ALA A 168 9.25 12.55 0.23
CA ALA A 168 8.65 12.43 1.55
C ALA A 168 9.59 12.77 2.72
N PRO A 169 10.76 12.13 2.89
CA PRO A 169 11.66 12.46 3.98
C PRO A 169 12.26 13.86 3.84
N LEU A 170 12.45 14.36 2.61
CA LEU A 170 13.00 15.68 2.37
C LEU A 170 12.04 16.79 2.82
N ILE A 171 10.74 16.62 2.62
CA ILE A 171 9.74 17.65 2.93
C ILE A 171 9.09 17.36 4.28
N ALA A 172 8.34 16.26 4.40
CA ALA A 172 7.61 15.94 5.63
C ALA A 172 8.56 15.57 6.78
N GLY A 173 9.64 14.83 6.51
CA GLY A 173 10.66 14.50 7.50
C GLY A 173 11.33 15.75 8.04
N THR A 174 11.80 16.65 7.19
CA THR A 174 12.45 17.91 7.59
C THR A 174 11.49 18.81 8.38
N LEU A 175 10.22 18.93 7.95
CA LEU A 175 9.21 19.69 8.70
C LEU A 175 8.96 19.08 10.08
N GLY A 176 8.86 17.76 10.16
CA GLY A 176 8.64 17.07 11.43
C GLY A 176 9.77 17.25 12.43
N GLU A 177 11.01 17.14 12.00
CA GLU A 177 12.17 17.26 12.87
C GLU A 177 12.53 18.71 13.23
N LYS A 178 12.43 19.66 12.28
CA LYS A 178 12.89 21.04 12.49
C LYS A 178 11.81 22.00 12.96
N VAL A 179 10.55 21.77 12.58
CA VAL A 179 9.44 22.67 12.96
C VAL A 179 8.57 22.03 14.04
N GLY A 180 8.30 20.74 13.95
CA GLY A 180 7.55 19.94 14.92
C GLY A 180 6.82 18.76 14.28
N TRP A 181 6.67 17.69 15.02
CA TRP A 181 6.11 16.42 14.58
C TRP A 181 4.74 16.57 13.91
N HIS A 182 3.87 17.41 14.49
CA HIS A 182 2.52 17.65 13.99
C HIS A 182 2.52 18.27 12.59
N TYR A 183 3.49 19.13 12.28
CA TYR A 183 3.63 19.74 10.95
C TYR A 183 4.10 18.74 9.91
N GLY A 184 4.99 17.80 10.29
CA GLY A 184 5.40 16.72 9.41
C GLY A 184 4.24 15.78 9.05
N PHE A 185 3.45 15.37 10.04
CA PHE A 185 2.26 14.54 9.82
C PHE A 185 1.17 15.28 9.05
N ALA A 186 0.92 16.56 9.37
CA ALA A 186 -0.02 17.40 8.63
C ALA A 186 0.41 17.57 7.16
N CYS A 187 1.70 17.74 6.89
CA CYS A 187 2.24 17.80 5.51
C CYS A 187 1.94 16.51 4.73
N ALA A 188 2.10 15.34 5.36
CA ALA A 188 1.69 14.07 4.76
C ALA A 188 0.19 14.03 4.48
N GLY A 189 -0.65 14.53 5.41
CA GLY A 189 -2.10 14.67 5.23
C GLY A 189 -2.49 15.60 4.08
N VAL A 190 -1.81 16.74 3.96
CA VAL A 190 -2.01 17.67 2.84
C VAL A 190 -1.66 17.01 1.50
N GLY A 191 -0.51 16.31 1.43
CA GLY A 191 -0.12 15.55 0.24
C GLY A 191 -1.18 14.52 -0.16
N MET A 192 -1.68 13.74 0.80
CA MET A 192 -2.73 12.76 0.53
C MET A 192 -4.05 13.44 0.09
N THR A 193 -4.39 14.60 0.67
CA THR A 193 -5.57 15.38 0.27
C THR A 193 -5.46 15.85 -1.18
N ILE A 194 -4.30 16.34 -1.61
CA ILE A 194 -4.05 16.70 -3.02
C ILE A 194 -4.25 15.48 -3.92
N GLY A 195 -3.75 14.31 -3.51
CA GLY A 195 -3.95 13.05 -4.22
C GLY A 195 -5.43 12.67 -4.36
N VAL A 196 -6.23 12.83 -3.32
CA VAL A 196 -7.69 12.59 -3.35
C VAL A 196 -8.40 13.55 -4.30
N ILE A 197 -8.12 14.85 -4.20
CA ILE A 197 -8.72 15.86 -5.07
C ILE A 197 -8.40 15.57 -6.54
N GLN A 198 -7.13 15.28 -6.84
CA GLN A 198 -6.68 14.96 -8.19
C GLN A 198 -7.29 13.66 -8.71
N LEU A 199 -7.47 12.65 -7.85
CA LEU A 199 -8.12 11.39 -8.20
C LEU A 199 -9.61 11.62 -8.53
N LEU A 200 -10.31 12.44 -7.74
CA LEU A 200 -11.72 12.81 -7.99
C LEU A 200 -11.88 13.58 -9.31
N MET A 201 -11.02 14.57 -9.56
CA MET A 201 -11.05 15.36 -10.80
C MET A 201 -10.64 14.55 -12.04
N GLY A 202 -9.91 13.45 -11.85
CA GLY A 202 -9.42 12.58 -12.91
C GLY A 202 -10.33 11.41 -13.27
N GLN A 203 -11.49 11.23 -12.61
CA GLN A 203 -12.35 10.06 -12.79
C GLN A 203 -12.76 9.81 -14.25
N ASP A 204 -13.06 10.85 -15.00
CA ASP A 204 -13.46 10.74 -16.42
C ASP A 204 -12.35 10.15 -17.30
N LYS A 205 -11.07 10.45 -16.95
CA LYS A 205 -9.90 9.96 -17.70
C LYS A 205 -9.65 8.46 -17.49
N LEU A 206 -10.21 7.87 -16.44
CA LEU A 206 -10.12 6.43 -16.17
C LEU A 206 -11.08 5.61 -17.05
N GLY A 207 -12.03 6.25 -17.75
CA GLY A 207 -13.01 5.57 -18.59
C GLY A 207 -13.80 4.50 -17.81
N ARG A 208 -13.74 3.25 -18.21
CA ARG A 208 -14.41 2.11 -17.54
C ARG A 208 -13.47 1.30 -16.63
N ALA A 209 -12.18 1.61 -16.59
CA ALA A 209 -11.22 0.87 -15.77
C ALA A 209 -11.65 0.82 -14.30
N GLY A 210 -11.66 -0.33 -13.68
CA GLY A 210 -12.00 -0.54 -12.26
C GLY A 210 -13.47 -0.36 -11.87
N LEU A 211 -14.38 -0.17 -12.84
CA LEU A 211 -15.81 -0.18 -12.57
C LEU A 211 -16.36 -1.60 -12.63
N LYS A 212 -17.31 -1.92 -11.75
CA LYS A 212 -18.18 -3.08 -11.94
C LYS A 212 -19.23 -2.78 -13.01
N GLU A 213 -19.78 -3.84 -13.57
CA GLU A 213 -20.90 -3.74 -14.51
C GLU A 213 -22.06 -2.96 -13.84
N HIS A 214 -22.60 -1.97 -14.53
CA HIS A 214 -23.66 -1.06 -14.06
C HIS A 214 -23.30 -0.17 -12.85
N GLN A 215 -22.03 0.03 -12.54
CA GLN A 215 -21.59 0.86 -11.41
C GLN A 215 -21.15 2.26 -11.86
N ASN A 216 -21.61 3.28 -11.12
CA ASN A 216 -21.10 4.66 -11.27
C ASN A 216 -19.85 4.87 -10.42
N PRO A 217 -18.86 5.66 -10.88
CA PRO A 217 -17.59 5.85 -10.17
C PRO A 217 -17.72 6.36 -8.73
N VAL A 218 -18.68 7.22 -8.50
CA VAL A 218 -18.84 7.96 -7.22
C VAL A 218 -20.17 7.63 -6.52
N ASP A 219 -20.87 6.58 -6.95
CA ASP A 219 -22.12 6.16 -6.31
C ASP A 219 -21.84 5.34 -5.05
N PHE A 220 -22.37 5.80 -3.92
CA PHE A 220 -22.29 5.13 -2.61
C PHE A 220 -23.66 4.57 -2.18
N SER A 221 -24.42 4.03 -3.12
CA SER A 221 -25.78 3.48 -2.86
C SER A 221 -25.83 2.45 -1.72
N ASP A 222 -24.72 1.73 -1.49
CA ASP A 222 -24.58 0.77 -0.40
C ASP A 222 -23.84 1.35 0.82
N ALA A 223 -24.12 2.61 1.17
CA ALA A 223 -23.40 3.34 2.22
C ALA A 223 -23.42 2.62 3.58
N GLN A 224 -24.52 1.95 3.95
CA GLN A 224 -24.61 1.18 5.18
C GLN A 224 -23.64 -0.01 5.18
N LEU A 225 -23.61 -0.79 4.10
CA LEU A 225 -22.71 -1.93 3.96
C LEU A 225 -21.25 -1.46 4.02
N LEU A 226 -20.96 -0.36 3.34
CA LEU A 226 -19.67 0.28 3.34
C LEU A 226 -19.21 0.69 4.74
N LEU A 227 -20.05 1.46 5.46
CA LEU A 227 -19.76 1.91 6.82
C LEU A 227 -19.55 0.73 7.76
N THR A 228 -20.32 -0.34 7.60
CA THR A 228 -20.18 -1.55 8.42
C THR A 228 -18.82 -2.21 8.19
N TRP A 229 -18.43 -2.46 6.93
CA TRP A 229 -17.15 -3.11 6.63
C TRP A 229 -15.94 -2.26 6.98
N VAL A 230 -16.00 -0.97 6.67
CA VAL A 230 -14.90 -0.04 7.00
C VAL A 230 -14.81 0.15 8.51
N GLY A 231 -15.93 0.39 9.18
CA GLY A 231 -15.97 0.56 10.63
C GLY A 231 -15.51 -0.69 11.38
N ALA A 232 -15.99 -1.88 10.99
CA ALA A 232 -15.53 -3.14 11.55
C ALA A 232 -14.05 -3.37 11.34
N SER A 233 -13.51 -3.00 10.18
CA SER A 233 -12.09 -3.13 9.86
C SER A 233 -11.23 -2.22 10.71
N VAL A 234 -11.63 -0.96 10.85
CA VAL A 234 -10.92 0.00 11.71
C VAL A 234 -10.97 -0.44 13.16
N ALA A 235 -12.16 -0.85 13.66
CA ALA A 235 -12.30 -1.35 15.01
C ALA A 235 -11.44 -2.60 15.28
N PHE A 236 -11.39 -3.54 14.33
CA PHE A 236 -10.59 -4.75 14.44
C PHE A 236 -9.08 -4.43 14.49
N VAL A 237 -8.60 -3.56 13.59
CA VAL A 237 -7.19 -3.15 13.57
C VAL A 237 -6.83 -2.38 14.85
N CYS A 238 -7.68 -1.45 15.29
CA CYS A 238 -7.48 -0.76 16.55
C CYS A 238 -7.43 -1.75 17.73
N ALA A 239 -8.33 -2.74 17.77
CA ALA A 239 -8.33 -3.76 18.80
C ALA A 239 -7.03 -4.58 18.84
N ILE A 240 -6.44 -4.90 17.67
CA ILE A 240 -5.13 -5.56 17.59
C ILE A 240 -4.05 -4.66 18.19
N ILE A 241 -4.01 -3.38 17.81
CA ILE A 241 -2.98 -2.44 18.26
C ILE A 241 -3.11 -2.18 19.78
N TYR A 242 -4.32 -1.92 20.28
CA TYR A 242 -4.58 -1.76 21.71
C TYR A 242 -4.32 -3.07 22.49
N GLY A 243 -4.74 -4.20 21.94
CA GLY A 243 -4.49 -5.51 22.52
C GLY A 243 -2.99 -5.78 22.69
N PHE A 244 -2.20 -5.46 21.67
CA PHE A 244 -0.74 -5.58 21.76
C PHE A 244 -0.18 -4.71 22.89
N GLN A 245 -0.61 -3.47 23.01
CA GLN A 245 -0.15 -2.58 24.09
C GLN A 245 -0.53 -3.13 25.47
N PHE A 246 -1.73 -3.70 25.59
CA PHE A 246 -2.19 -4.31 26.84
C PHE A 246 -1.39 -5.57 27.20
N PHE A 247 -1.06 -6.40 26.21
CA PHE A 247 -0.29 -7.64 26.41
C PHE A 247 1.22 -7.46 26.38
N SER A 248 1.75 -6.34 25.89
CA SER A 248 3.20 -6.11 25.79
C SER A 248 3.95 -6.27 27.12
N PRO A 249 3.45 -5.80 28.31
CA PRO A 249 4.13 -6.04 29.57
C PRO A 249 4.21 -7.52 29.94
N TRP A 250 3.21 -8.32 29.58
CA TRP A 250 3.20 -9.77 29.81
C TRP A 250 4.17 -10.49 28.87
N LEU A 251 4.31 -9.99 27.64
CA LEU A 251 5.28 -10.52 26.68
C LEU A 251 6.73 -10.22 27.11
N GLU A 252 6.97 -9.11 27.80
CA GLU A 252 8.31 -8.80 28.35
C GLU A 252 8.75 -9.80 29.43
N LEU A 253 7.83 -10.41 30.17
CA LEU A 253 8.12 -11.44 31.17
C LEU A 253 8.58 -12.76 30.54
N LEU A 254 8.33 -12.98 29.25
CA LEU A 254 8.75 -14.18 28.55
C LEU A 254 10.25 -14.13 28.20
N SER A 255 10.96 -15.23 28.40
CA SER A 255 12.34 -15.40 27.93
C SER A 255 12.40 -15.31 26.39
N LYS A 256 13.57 -14.99 25.84
CA LYS A 256 13.79 -14.96 24.36
C LYS A 256 13.35 -16.25 23.69
N THR A 257 13.64 -17.41 24.31
CA THR A 257 13.26 -18.72 23.79
C THR A 257 11.73 -18.91 23.75
N GLN A 258 11.02 -18.48 24.80
CA GLN A 258 9.56 -18.55 24.86
C GLN A 258 8.91 -17.64 23.82
N LYS A 259 9.45 -16.44 23.57
CA LYS A 259 8.98 -15.52 22.50
C LYS A 259 9.10 -16.19 21.12
N VAL A 260 10.26 -16.75 20.80
CA VAL A 260 10.49 -17.46 19.53
C VAL A 260 9.55 -18.66 19.39
N MET A 261 9.35 -19.45 20.46
CA MET A 261 8.42 -20.59 20.44
C MET A 261 6.97 -20.15 20.22
N LEU A 262 6.56 -19.04 20.82
CA LEU A 262 5.22 -18.45 20.60
C LEU A 262 5.03 -18.01 19.14
N GLU A 263 6.01 -17.31 18.58
CA GLU A 263 5.98 -16.88 17.17
C GLU A 263 5.90 -18.07 16.21
N LEU A 264 6.73 -19.09 16.43
CA LEU A 264 6.70 -20.32 15.62
C LEU A 264 5.37 -21.08 15.74
N SER A 265 4.78 -21.13 16.94
CA SER A 265 3.49 -21.79 17.16
C SER A 265 2.34 -21.06 16.48
N LEU A 266 2.35 -19.70 16.47
CA LEU A 266 1.38 -18.89 15.75
C LEU A 266 1.51 -19.08 14.23
N LEU A 267 2.73 -19.07 13.69
CA LEU A 267 2.98 -19.32 12.27
C LEU A 267 2.54 -20.74 11.87
N ALA A 268 2.83 -21.75 12.68
CA ALA A 268 2.36 -23.12 12.44
C ALA A 268 0.83 -23.21 12.49
N GLY A 269 0.18 -22.55 13.44
CA GLY A 269 -1.29 -22.48 13.53
C GLY A 269 -1.94 -21.84 12.31
N ILE A 270 -1.39 -20.72 11.84
CA ILE A 270 -1.85 -20.05 10.59
C ILE A 270 -1.67 -20.98 9.40
N LEU A 271 -0.51 -21.65 9.27
CA LEU A 271 -0.25 -22.58 8.19
C LEU A 271 -1.24 -23.74 8.17
N VAL A 272 -1.49 -24.37 9.34
CA VAL A 272 -2.46 -25.45 9.50
C VAL A 272 -3.88 -24.97 9.15
N TYR A 273 -4.26 -23.76 9.60
CA TYR A 273 -5.55 -23.17 9.24
C TYR A 273 -5.70 -22.96 7.72
N LEU A 274 -4.67 -22.42 7.05
CA LEU A 274 -4.68 -22.23 5.60
C LEU A 274 -4.74 -23.55 4.83
N LEU A 275 -4.05 -24.58 5.31
CA LEU A 275 -4.09 -25.92 4.70
C LEU A 275 -5.48 -26.58 4.86
N ASN A 276 -6.07 -26.48 6.06
CA ASN A 276 -7.42 -27.02 6.32
C ASN A 276 -8.52 -26.24 5.61
N SER A 277 -8.39 -24.90 5.49
CA SER A 277 -9.36 -24.07 4.76
C SER A 277 -9.46 -24.48 3.30
N LYS A 278 -8.35 -24.87 2.67
CA LYS A 278 -8.36 -25.44 1.31
C LYS A 278 -9.11 -26.77 1.22
N SER A 279 -9.00 -27.63 2.26
CA SER A 279 -9.68 -28.94 2.30
C SER A 279 -11.20 -28.78 2.35
N ASN A 280 -11.71 -27.81 3.11
CA ASN A 280 -13.15 -27.60 3.28
C ASN A 280 -13.81 -26.91 2.08
N SER A 281 -13.10 -26.08 1.32
CA SER A 281 -13.64 -25.49 0.09
C SER A 281 -13.81 -26.49 -1.05
N HIS A 282 -13.14 -27.65 -1.00
CA HIS A 282 -13.30 -28.72 -1.97
C HIS A 282 -14.53 -29.60 -1.71
N SER A 283 -15.08 -29.63 -0.47
CA SER A 283 -16.24 -30.46 -0.16
C SER A 283 -17.59 -29.85 -0.52
N GLU A 284 -17.67 -28.51 -0.68
CA GLU A 284 -18.91 -27.81 -1.06
C GLU A 284 -19.04 -27.53 -2.57
N ALA A 285 -17.93 -27.57 -3.32
CA ALA A 285 -17.91 -27.35 -4.78
C ALA A 285 -18.14 -28.61 -5.64
N SER A 286 -18.40 -29.77 -5.00
CA SER A 286 -18.42 -31.09 -5.66
C SER A 286 -19.74 -31.45 -6.37
N SER A 287 -20.63 -30.50 -6.69
CA SER A 287 -21.90 -30.87 -7.35
C SER A 287 -22.10 -30.42 -8.80
N GLN A 288 -21.17 -29.71 -9.44
CA GLN A 288 -21.30 -29.43 -10.89
C GLN A 288 -19.94 -29.10 -11.54
N ILE A 289 -19.52 -29.93 -12.46
CA ILE A 289 -18.47 -29.89 -13.49
C ILE A 289 -17.34 -30.91 -13.19
N PRO A 290 -17.13 -31.91 -14.06
CA PRO A 290 -15.97 -32.80 -13.96
C PRO A 290 -14.76 -32.12 -14.58
N GLU A 291 -14.03 -31.33 -13.85
CA GLU A 291 -12.65 -31.00 -14.20
C GLU A 291 -11.75 -32.19 -13.82
N SER A 292 -11.18 -32.83 -14.80
CA SER A 292 -10.14 -33.82 -14.63
C SER A 292 -8.92 -33.16 -14.03
N HIS A 293 -8.81 -33.16 -12.69
CA HIS A 293 -7.59 -32.79 -12.01
C HIS A 293 -6.52 -33.84 -12.28
N SER A 294 -5.74 -33.66 -13.34
CA SER A 294 -4.47 -34.38 -13.50
C SER A 294 -3.54 -33.98 -12.34
N PRO A 295 -2.86 -34.94 -11.69
CA PRO A 295 -1.91 -34.64 -10.64
C PRO A 295 -0.85 -33.66 -11.17
N ILE A 296 -0.45 -32.68 -10.31
CA ILE A 296 0.56 -31.67 -10.63
C ILE A 296 1.78 -32.35 -11.23
N SER A 297 2.16 -31.99 -12.45
CA SER A 297 3.30 -32.59 -13.16
C SER A 297 4.63 -32.23 -12.49
N GLN A 298 5.67 -33.02 -12.73
CA GLN A 298 6.99 -32.78 -12.18
C GLN A 298 7.57 -31.40 -12.54
N SER A 299 7.21 -30.88 -13.73
CA SER A 299 7.59 -29.54 -14.20
C SER A 299 6.85 -28.43 -13.46
N GLU A 300 5.61 -28.65 -13.06
CA GLU A 300 4.84 -27.70 -12.25
C GLU A 300 5.35 -27.67 -10.80
N TRP A 301 5.71 -28.82 -10.23
CA TRP A 301 6.39 -28.87 -8.93
C TRP A 301 7.72 -28.11 -8.93
N ALA A 302 8.52 -28.25 -9.98
CA ALA A 302 9.77 -27.48 -10.10
C ALA A 302 9.52 -25.97 -10.09
N ARG A 303 8.46 -25.48 -10.76
CA ARG A 303 8.07 -24.07 -10.72
C ARG A 303 7.61 -23.63 -9.34
N VAL A 304 6.82 -24.44 -8.65
CA VAL A 304 6.37 -24.18 -7.28
C VAL A 304 7.57 -24.07 -6.33
N ILE A 305 8.52 -25.00 -6.41
CA ILE A 305 9.74 -24.97 -5.60
C ILE A 305 10.58 -23.72 -5.91
N ALA A 306 10.73 -23.38 -7.19
CA ALA A 306 11.45 -22.17 -7.59
C ALA A 306 10.80 -20.89 -6.99
N ILE A 307 9.46 -20.80 -6.99
CA ILE A 307 8.74 -19.71 -6.35
C ILE A 307 9.05 -19.64 -4.84
N PHE A 308 9.03 -20.78 -4.13
CA PHE A 308 9.35 -20.80 -2.70
C PHE A 308 10.79 -20.37 -2.41
N ILE A 309 11.76 -20.78 -3.24
CA ILE A 309 13.16 -20.36 -3.11
C ILE A 309 13.26 -18.84 -3.30
N VAL A 310 12.65 -18.29 -4.36
CA VAL A 310 12.64 -16.84 -4.61
C VAL A 310 11.98 -16.09 -3.44
N MET A 311 10.86 -16.60 -2.92
CA MET A 311 10.18 -15.98 -1.77
C MET A 311 11.09 -15.95 -0.53
N LEU A 312 11.91 -16.97 -0.28
CA LEU A 312 12.85 -16.97 0.83
C LEU A 312 13.86 -15.81 0.70
N PHE A 313 14.45 -15.63 -0.48
CA PHE A 313 15.37 -14.51 -0.73
C PHE A 313 14.66 -13.15 -0.59
N VAL A 314 13.43 -13.04 -1.07
CA VAL A 314 12.62 -11.83 -0.94
C VAL A 314 12.34 -11.50 0.53
N ILE A 315 12.03 -12.49 1.37
CA ILE A 315 11.83 -12.30 2.81
C ILE A 315 13.10 -11.75 3.46
N VAL A 316 14.26 -12.35 3.18
CA VAL A 316 15.55 -11.90 3.73
C VAL A 316 15.86 -10.46 3.30
N PHE A 317 15.67 -10.15 2.02
CA PHE A 317 15.87 -8.79 1.49
C PHE A 317 14.95 -7.77 2.19
N TRP A 318 13.64 -8.05 2.26
CA TRP A 318 12.68 -7.14 2.87
C TRP A 318 12.89 -6.99 4.38
N THR A 319 13.34 -8.03 5.08
CA THR A 319 13.71 -7.94 6.50
C THR A 319 14.81 -6.90 6.71
N GLY A 320 15.83 -6.86 5.84
CA GLY A 320 16.87 -5.84 5.88
C GLY A 320 16.35 -4.46 5.47
N PHE A 321 15.58 -4.39 4.39
CA PHE A 321 15.04 -3.14 3.84
C PHE A 321 14.10 -2.41 4.82
N GLU A 322 13.23 -3.15 5.52
CA GLU A 322 12.27 -2.59 6.47
C GLU A 322 12.93 -2.00 7.72
N GLN A 323 14.19 -2.33 8.01
CA GLN A 323 14.97 -1.67 9.07
C GLN A 323 15.19 -0.16 8.80
N ALA A 324 15.04 0.29 7.55
CA ALA A 324 15.21 1.69 7.18
C ALA A 324 14.31 2.65 7.98
N GLY A 325 13.05 2.28 8.23
CA GLY A 325 12.11 3.10 9.01
C GLY A 325 12.20 2.91 10.53
N GLY A 326 13.01 1.99 11.01
CA GLY A 326 13.16 1.66 12.42
C GLY A 326 14.59 1.82 12.92
N THR A 327 15.33 0.70 12.97
CA THR A 327 16.68 0.62 13.56
C THR A 327 17.69 1.52 12.86
N MET A 328 17.64 1.61 11.52
CA MET A 328 18.57 2.46 10.75
C MET A 328 18.29 3.94 10.96
N THR A 329 17.01 4.33 11.07
CA THR A 329 16.62 5.72 11.42
C THR A 329 17.18 6.10 12.78
N LEU A 330 17.04 5.24 13.81
CA LEU A 330 17.60 5.48 15.14
C LEU A 330 19.14 5.51 15.15
N PHE A 331 19.79 4.67 14.34
CA PHE A 331 21.22 4.68 14.18
C PHE A 331 21.70 5.99 13.56
N ALA A 332 21.06 6.43 12.47
CA ALA A 332 21.38 7.69 11.81
C ALA A 332 21.15 8.90 12.72
N ASP A 333 20.07 8.88 13.51
CA ASP A 333 19.79 9.95 14.47
C ASP A 333 20.90 10.15 15.51
N LYS A 334 21.48 9.05 16.01
CA LYS A 334 22.48 9.06 17.07
C LYS A 334 23.93 9.15 16.60
N ASN A 335 24.23 8.66 15.40
CA ASN A 335 25.60 8.40 14.96
C ASN A 335 25.98 9.17 13.67
N THR A 336 25.09 9.98 13.10
CA THR A 336 25.36 10.73 11.88
C THR A 336 25.36 12.22 12.20
N ASP A 337 26.45 12.91 11.87
CA ASP A 337 26.50 14.36 11.88
C ASP A 337 25.63 14.90 10.75
N ARG A 338 24.55 15.60 11.11
CA ARG A 338 23.56 16.16 10.17
C ARG A 338 23.77 17.64 9.90
N GLU A 339 24.87 18.23 10.44
CA GLU A 339 25.12 19.67 10.33
C GLU A 339 25.81 20.07 9.00
N LEU A 340 25.99 19.13 8.07
CA LEU A 340 26.65 19.35 6.78
C LEU A 340 26.12 20.53 5.95
N PHE A 341 24.97 21.09 6.31
CA PHE A 341 24.34 22.23 5.60
C PHE A 341 23.95 23.40 6.51
N VAL A 342 24.27 23.36 7.78
CA VAL A 342 24.08 24.50 8.67
C VAL A 342 25.44 25.19 8.82
N CYS A 343 25.66 26.28 8.07
CA CYS A 343 26.70 27.24 8.42
C CYS A 343 26.37 27.79 9.82
N ASP A 344 26.95 27.23 10.86
CA ASP A 344 26.88 27.80 12.19
C ASP A 344 27.65 29.15 12.14
N PRO A 345 26.94 30.31 12.32
CA PRO A 345 27.62 31.60 12.37
C PRO A 345 28.51 31.75 13.59
N LYS A 346 28.55 30.76 14.51
CA LYS A 346 29.30 30.80 15.77
C LYS A 346 30.55 29.91 15.80
N SER A 347 30.89 29.17 14.78
CA SER A 347 32.18 28.47 14.72
C SER A 347 33.30 29.41 14.27
N LYS A 348 33.53 30.47 15.04
CA LYS A 348 34.80 31.18 15.10
C LYS A 348 35.41 30.81 16.45
N HIS A 349 36.17 29.72 16.43
CA HIS A 349 37.43 29.58 17.19
C HIS A 349 38.09 28.27 16.81
#